data_6541ae95521c1c5b827b657db910f3cc
#
_entry.id   6541ae95521c1c5b827b657db910f3cc
#
_cell.length_a   1.000
_cell.length_b   1.000
_cell.length_c   1.000
_cell.angle_alpha   90.00
_cell.angle_beta   90.00
_cell.angle_gamma   90.00
#
_symmetry.space_group_name_H-M   'P 1'
#
loop_
_entity.id
_entity.type
_entity.pdbx_description
1 polymer ?
#
loop_
_entity_poly.entity_id
_entity_poly.type
_entity_poly.pdbx_seq_one_letter_code
_entity_poly.pdbx_strand_id
1 'polypeptide(L)'
;TQQGQGGGLVVALDRFDRNFAAEAGVDLDRVLWVRGIPVLAEQARPTVIDQAVKQAVRACDLILRAGGFAVVALDLRNIPVRRLQALPSITWLRLAQVTETQETVGLLLGDAPIGRSARGVSVVLEGHTRWTGESAQSRRLAGFTPAWTIRSATGLSSSVHGAMAEAHG
;
A
#
# COMPACT_ATOMS: atom_id res chain seq x y z
N THR A 1 -4.28 6.19 17.22
CA THR A 1 -5.46 5.44 16.76
C THR A 1 -6.61 5.77 17.67
N GLN A 2 -7.63 6.42 17.16
CA GLN A 2 -8.88 6.62 17.88
C GLN A 2 -9.45 5.24 18.22
N GLN A 3 -9.62 4.95 19.52
CA GLN A 3 -10.17 3.70 19.99
C GLN A 3 -11.58 3.55 19.43
N GLY A 4 -11.80 2.54 18.60
CA GLY A 4 -13.13 2.18 18.08
C GLY A 4 -13.27 2.13 16.57
N GLN A 5 -12.42 2.80 15.80
CA GLN A 5 -12.53 2.81 14.34
C GLN A 5 -11.74 1.64 13.70
N GLY A 6 -12.35 0.99 12.71
CA GLY A 6 -11.75 -0.08 11.95
C GLY A 6 -10.81 0.41 10.85
N GLY A 7 -10.14 -0.54 10.18
CA GLY A 7 -9.36 -0.32 8.97
C GLY A 7 -10.09 -0.87 7.75
N GLY A 8 -9.97 -0.20 6.60
CA GLY A 8 -10.38 -0.71 5.31
C GLY A 8 -9.16 -1.09 4.48
N LEU A 9 -9.15 -2.28 3.90
CA LEU A 9 -8.13 -2.72 2.95
C LEU A 9 -8.80 -3.16 1.66
N VAL A 10 -8.51 -2.49 0.58
CA VAL A 10 -8.96 -2.84 -0.76
C VAL A 10 -7.76 -3.27 -1.59
N VAL A 11 -7.79 -4.49 -2.11
CA VAL A 11 -6.70 -5.07 -2.91
C VAL A 11 -7.18 -5.25 -4.35
N ALA A 12 -6.44 -4.77 -5.33
CA ALA A 12 -6.76 -5.04 -6.73
C ALA A 12 -6.38 -6.47 -7.14
N LEU A 13 -5.23 -6.95 -6.68
CA LEU A 13 -4.77 -8.34 -6.82
C LEU A 13 -4.76 -8.98 -5.44
N ASP A 14 -5.39 -10.15 -5.29
CA ASP A 14 -5.57 -10.81 -4.00
C ASP A 14 -4.26 -11.43 -3.48
N ARG A 15 -3.38 -10.59 -2.96
CA ARG A 15 -2.04 -10.94 -2.43
C ARG A 15 -1.85 -10.56 -0.96
N PHE A 16 -2.92 -10.30 -0.25
CA PHE A 16 -2.83 -9.97 1.16
C PHE A 16 -2.57 -11.23 2.00
N ASP A 17 -1.45 -11.23 2.72
CA ASP A 17 -1.10 -12.28 3.65
C ASP A 17 -1.65 -11.95 5.04
N ARG A 18 -2.69 -12.68 5.44
CA ARG A 18 -3.36 -12.52 6.74
C ARG A 18 -2.46 -12.90 7.91
N ASN A 19 -1.65 -13.97 7.73
CA ASN A 19 -0.79 -14.46 8.81
C ASN A 19 0.30 -13.44 9.10
N PHE A 20 0.95 -12.95 8.05
CA PHE A 20 1.94 -11.90 8.18
C PHE A 20 1.36 -10.60 8.78
N ALA A 21 0.15 -10.23 8.40
CA ALA A 21 -0.52 -9.06 8.98
C ALA A 21 -0.82 -9.24 10.48
N ALA A 22 -1.28 -10.42 10.88
CA ALA A 22 -1.51 -10.75 12.29
C ALA A 22 -0.21 -10.75 13.11
N GLU A 23 0.87 -11.33 12.58
CA GLU A 23 2.20 -11.29 13.20
C GLU A 23 2.74 -9.86 13.33
N ALA A 24 2.41 -8.98 12.38
CA ALA A 24 2.74 -7.55 12.45
C ALA A 24 1.85 -6.76 13.43
N GLY A 25 0.94 -7.43 14.15
CA GLY A 25 0.08 -6.81 15.16
C GLY A 25 -1.20 -6.17 14.61
N VAL A 26 -1.61 -6.51 13.38
CA VAL A 26 -2.88 -6.04 12.82
C VAL A 26 -4.03 -6.85 13.42
N ASP A 27 -4.98 -6.16 14.04
CA ASP A 27 -6.24 -6.74 14.52
C ASP A 27 -7.17 -6.97 13.32
N LEU A 28 -7.18 -8.22 12.83
CA LEU A 28 -7.92 -8.61 11.62
C LEU A 28 -9.44 -8.54 11.80
N ASP A 29 -9.96 -8.65 13.02
CA ASP A 29 -11.40 -8.55 13.30
C ASP A 29 -11.91 -7.11 13.09
N ARG A 30 -10.99 -6.16 13.04
CA ARG A 30 -11.27 -4.75 12.79
C ARG A 30 -10.91 -4.29 11.36
N VAL A 31 -10.61 -5.22 10.47
CA VAL A 31 -10.26 -4.93 9.09
C VAL A 31 -11.36 -5.38 8.14
N LEU A 32 -11.98 -4.41 7.45
CA LEU A 32 -12.79 -4.71 6.28
C LEU A 32 -11.86 -4.99 5.10
N TRP A 33 -11.73 -6.26 4.71
CA TRP A 33 -10.91 -6.65 3.58
C TRP A 33 -11.75 -6.91 2.33
N VAL A 34 -11.59 -6.04 1.33
CA VAL A 34 -12.18 -6.21 0.00
C VAL A 34 -11.15 -6.90 -0.89
N ARG A 35 -11.45 -8.14 -1.24
CA ARG A 35 -10.57 -9.00 -2.03
C ARG A 35 -10.60 -8.63 -3.50
N GLY A 36 -9.44 -8.61 -4.13
CA GLY A 36 -9.27 -8.46 -5.56
C GLY A 36 -9.34 -9.80 -6.32
N ILE A 37 -8.81 -9.77 -7.53
CA ILE A 37 -8.73 -11.00 -8.35
C ILE A 37 -7.56 -11.88 -7.89
N PRO A 38 -7.74 -13.21 -7.80
CA PRO A 38 -6.69 -14.15 -7.36
C PRO A 38 -5.75 -14.52 -8.53
N VAL A 39 -5.24 -13.53 -9.25
CA VAL A 39 -4.41 -13.75 -10.43
C VAL A 39 -3.10 -12.97 -10.32
N LEU A 40 -2.00 -13.59 -10.72
CA LEU A 40 -0.74 -12.88 -10.89
C LEU A 40 -0.87 -11.91 -12.08
N ALA A 41 -0.45 -10.65 -11.90
CA ALA A 41 -0.55 -9.63 -12.94
C ALA A 41 0.13 -10.04 -14.26
N GLU A 42 1.20 -10.82 -14.16
CA GLU A 42 1.97 -11.35 -15.31
C GLU A 42 1.18 -12.37 -16.13
N GLN A 43 0.23 -13.06 -15.51
CA GLN A 43 -0.58 -14.11 -16.13
C GLN A 43 -1.98 -13.61 -16.56
N ALA A 44 -2.38 -12.46 -16.06
CA ALA A 44 -3.68 -11.89 -16.36
C ALA A 44 -3.69 -11.13 -17.68
N ARG A 45 -4.80 -11.30 -18.43
CA ARG A 45 -5.03 -10.45 -19.61
C ARG A 45 -5.10 -8.97 -19.21
N PRO A 46 -4.58 -8.07 -20.02
CA PRO A 46 -4.62 -6.63 -19.74
C PRO A 46 -5.99 -6.09 -19.34
N THR A 47 -7.05 -6.54 -19.99
CA THR A 47 -8.44 -6.14 -19.73
C THR A 47 -8.91 -6.57 -18.33
N VAL A 48 -8.46 -7.72 -17.86
CA VAL A 48 -8.79 -8.24 -16.51
C VAL A 48 -8.14 -7.37 -15.45
N ILE A 49 -6.88 -6.99 -15.65
CA ILE A 49 -6.16 -6.07 -14.74
C ILE A 49 -6.85 -4.71 -14.70
N ASP A 50 -7.19 -4.14 -15.86
CA ASP A 50 -7.86 -2.84 -15.95
C ASP A 50 -9.21 -2.86 -15.22
N GLN A 51 -9.96 -3.97 -15.34
CA GLN A 51 -11.21 -4.15 -14.63
C GLN A 51 -11.01 -4.28 -13.11
N ALA A 52 -10.01 -5.06 -12.68
CA ALA A 52 -9.67 -5.21 -11.27
C ALA A 52 -9.31 -3.87 -10.63
N VAL A 53 -8.49 -3.07 -11.31
CA VAL A 53 -8.11 -1.73 -10.82
C VAL A 53 -9.34 -0.82 -10.72
N LYS A 54 -10.21 -0.80 -11.74
CA LYS A 54 -11.45 -0.01 -11.71
C LYS A 54 -12.37 -0.43 -10.56
N GLN A 55 -12.52 -1.73 -10.33
CA GLN A 55 -13.33 -2.26 -9.22
C GLN A 55 -12.73 -1.89 -7.87
N ALA A 56 -11.41 -2.03 -7.70
CA ALA A 56 -10.73 -1.66 -6.47
C ALA A 56 -10.86 -0.16 -6.16
N VAL A 57 -10.66 0.71 -7.15
CA VAL A 57 -10.86 2.16 -7.01
C VAL A 57 -12.29 2.48 -6.61
N ARG A 58 -13.28 1.83 -7.25
CA ARG A 58 -14.71 2.03 -6.92
C ARG A 58 -15.03 1.56 -5.50
N ALA A 59 -14.52 0.41 -5.09
CA ALA A 59 -14.71 -0.11 -3.73
C ALA A 59 -14.08 0.83 -2.69
N CYS A 60 -12.89 1.34 -2.96
CA CYS A 60 -12.22 2.31 -2.11
C CYS A 60 -13.05 3.61 -1.97
N ASP A 61 -13.58 4.16 -3.06
CA ASP A 61 -14.46 5.34 -3.03
C ASP A 61 -15.71 5.10 -2.18
N LEU A 62 -16.32 3.93 -2.29
CA LEU A 62 -17.50 3.55 -1.51
C LEU A 62 -17.18 3.46 -0.01
N ILE A 63 -16.07 2.82 0.37
CA ILE A 63 -15.65 2.68 1.77
C ILE A 63 -15.32 4.05 2.36
N LEU A 64 -14.58 4.88 1.64
CA LEU A 64 -14.26 6.24 2.08
C LEU A 64 -15.54 7.06 2.31
N ARG A 65 -16.52 6.97 1.42
CA ARG A 65 -17.81 7.68 1.57
C ARG A 65 -18.67 7.13 2.69
N ALA A 66 -18.61 5.85 2.96
CA ALA A 66 -19.34 5.23 4.08
C ALA A 66 -18.83 5.76 5.44
N GLY A 67 -17.55 6.12 5.52
CA GLY A 67 -16.93 6.61 6.74
C GLY A 67 -16.77 5.52 7.81
N GLY A 68 -16.38 5.94 9.02
CA GLY A 68 -16.22 5.03 10.17
C GLY A 68 -14.90 4.24 10.19
N PHE A 69 -13.97 4.56 9.29
CA PHE A 69 -12.65 3.95 9.24
C PHE A 69 -11.57 4.97 9.62
N ALA A 70 -10.62 4.57 10.47
CA ALA A 70 -9.46 5.39 10.76
C ALA A 70 -8.49 5.46 9.57
N VAL A 71 -8.34 4.32 8.87
CA VAL A 71 -7.44 4.17 7.72
C VAL A 71 -8.16 3.37 6.63
N VAL A 72 -8.03 3.82 5.39
CA VAL A 72 -8.44 3.04 4.20
C VAL A 72 -7.24 2.92 3.28
N ALA A 73 -6.78 1.71 3.05
CA ALA A 73 -5.67 1.40 2.15
C ALA A 73 -6.18 0.83 0.82
N LEU A 74 -5.72 1.40 -0.29
CA LEU A 74 -5.92 0.87 -1.64
C LEU A 74 -4.59 0.29 -2.13
N ASP A 75 -4.52 -1.04 -2.24
CA ASP A 75 -3.33 -1.76 -2.67
C ASP A 75 -3.36 -2.03 -4.18
N LEU A 76 -2.47 -1.36 -4.88
CA LEU A 76 -2.25 -1.45 -6.32
C LEU A 76 -0.84 -1.95 -6.66
N ARG A 77 -0.16 -2.57 -5.70
CA ARG A 77 1.16 -3.17 -5.94
C ARG A 77 1.05 -4.29 -6.99
N ASN A 78 2.13 -4.49 -7.71
CA ASN A 78 2.23 -5.43 -8.84
C ASN A 78 1.29 -5.12 -10.02
N ILE A 79 0.67 -3.97 -10.06
CA ILE A 79 -0.02 -3.47 -11.25
C ILE A 79 0.98 -2.70 -12.11
N PRO A 80 1.11 -3.01 -13.42
CA PRO A 80 2.01 -2.27 -14.30
C PRO A 80 1.71 -0.76 -14.26
N VAL A 81 2.73 0.05 -13.99
CA VAL A 81 2.61 1.51 -13.78
C VAL A 81 1.85 2.20 -14.90
N ARG A 82 2.11 1.83 -16.16
CA ARG A 82 1.39 2.37 -17.33
C ARG A 82 -0.13 2.15 -17.28
N ARG A 83 -0.62 1.09 -16.60
CA ARG A 83 -2.06 0.86 -16.40
C ARG A 83 -2.64 1.84 -15.41
N LEU A 84 -1.90 2.13 -14.36
CA LEU A 84 -2.29 3.11 -13.35
C LEU A 84 -2.23 4.53 -13.91
N GLN A 85 -1.24 4.84 -14.75
CA GLN A 85 -1.12 6.12 -15.45
C GLN A 85 -2.21 6.36 -16.50
N ALA A 86 -2.80 5.30 -17.03
CA ALA A 86 -3.94 5.39 -17.95
C ALA A 86 -5.26 5.78 -17.26
N LEU A 87 -5.32 5.71 -15.93
CA LEU A 87 -6.48 6.19 -15.19
C LEU A 87 -6.56 7.72 -15.25
N PRO A 88 -7.75 8.28 -15.45
CA PRO A 88 -7.93 9.73 -15.44
C PRO A 88 -7.46 10.33 -14.12
N SER A 89 -6.72 11.44 -14.17
CA SER A 89 -6.23 12.15 -12.98
C SER A 89 -7.35 12.56 -12.02
N ILE A 90 -8.54 12.82 -12.53
CA ILE A 90 -9.74 13.10 -11.75
C ILE A 90 -10.09 11.97 -10.76
N THR A 91 -9.71 10.72 -11.07
CA THR A 91 -9.93 9.57 -10.19
C THR A 91 -9.22 9.76 -8.85
N TRP A 92 -7.94 10.13 -8.91
CA TRP A 92 -7.12 10.36 -7.72
C TRP A 92 -7.54 11.61 -6.95
N LEU A 93 -7.92 12.66 -7.69
CA LEU A 93 -8.42 13.89 -7.11
C LEU A 93 -9.71 13.66 -6.33
N ARG A 94 -10.63 12.86 -6.87
CA ARG A 94 -11.89 12.51 -6.18
C ARG A 94 -11.65 11.72 -4.90
N LEU A 95 -10.77 10.72 -4.92
CA LEU A 95 -10.42 9.97 -3.70
C LEU A 95 -9.80 10.89 -2.65
N ALA A 96 -8.89 11.79 -3.05
CA ALA A 96 -8.30 12.76 -2.15
C ALA A 96 -9.35 13.69 -1.53
N GLN A 97 -10.29 14.21 -2.33
CA GLN A 97 -11.37 15.07 -1.83
C GLN A 97 -12.29 14.36 -0.83
N VAL A 98 -12.64 13.09 -1.11
CA VAL A 98 -13.45 12.30 -0.16
C VAL A 98 -12.69 12.08 1.14
N THR A 99 -11.41 11.78 1.07
CA THR A 99 -10.55 11.59 2.25
C THR A 99 -10.45 12.89 3.08
N GLU A 100 -10.35 14.05 2.43
CA GLU A 100 -10.27 15.35 3.12
C GLU A 100 -11.56 15.73 3.88
N THR A 101 -12.72 15.20 3.46
CA THR A 101 -14.00 15.43 4.13
C THR A 101 -14.31 14.47 5.26
N GLN A 102 -13.49 13.46 5.44
CA GLN A 102 -13.62 12.41 6.47
C GLN A 102 -12.44 12.47 7.42
N GLU A 103 -12.63 12.00 8.65
CA GLU A 103 -11.52 11.76 9.60
C GLU A 103 -10.80 10.44 9.32
N THR A 104 -10.50 10.20 8.05
CA THR A 104 -9.92 8.95 7.55
C THR A 104 -8.58 9.22 6.87
N VAL A 105 -7.57 8.42 7.18
CA VAL A 105 -6.31 8.45 6.43
C VAL A 105 -6.43 7.54 5.21
N GLY A 106 -6.34 8.11 4.02
CA GLY A 106 -6.25 7.34 2.77
C GLY A 106 -4.80 6.95 2.46
N LEU A 107 -4.53 5.65 2.31
CA LEU A 107 -3.25 5.12 1.89
C LEU A 107 -3.35 4.55 0.48
N LEU A 108 -2.44 4.96 -0.39
CA LEU A 108 -2.31 4.44 -1.75
C LEU A 108 -0.98 3.69 -1.85
N LEU A 109 -1.04 2.37 -2.01
CA LEU A 109 0.14 1.50 -2.08
C LEU A 109 0.42 1.12 -3.53
N GLY A 110 1.67 1.25 -3.96
CA GLY A 110 2.09 0.91 -5.32
C GLY A 110 3.60 0.81 -5.45
N ASP A 111 4.06 0.21 -6.54
CA ASP A 111 5.49 0.00 -6.82
C ASP A 111 6.17 1.27 -7.39
N ALA A 112 5.39 2.31 -7.66
CA ALA A 112 5.86 3.61 -8.12
C ALA A 112 4.86 4.70 -7.70
N PRO A 113 5.22 5.99 -7.77
CA PRO A 113 4.29 7.09 -7.53
C PRO A 113 3.09 7.03 -8.47
N ILE A 114 1.89 6.88 -7.91
CA ILE A 114 0.66 6.63 -8.67
C ILE A 114 -0.20 7.90 -8.77
N GLY A 115 -0.39 8.58 -7.66
CA GLY A 115 -1.24 9.75 -7.54
C GLY A 115 -0.48 10.94 -6.98
N ARG A 116 -1.01 12.13 -7.25
CA ARG A 116 -0.54 13.38 -6.62
C ARG A 116 -1.70 14.02 -5.91
N SER A 117 -1.50 14.37 -4.65
CA SER A 117 -2.39 15.22 -3.89
C SER A 117 -1.63 16.45 -3.44
N ALA A 118 -2.26 17.62 -3.52
CA ALA A 118 -1.64 18.87 -3.08
C ALA A 118 -1.30 18.86 -1.58
N ARG A 119 -2.01 18.06 -0.79
CA ARG A 119 -1.80 17.89 0.65
C ARG A 119 -1.28 16.51 1.04
N GLY A 120 -1.06 15.63 0.05
CA GLY A 120 -0.59 14.29 0.28
C GLY A 120 0.91 14.23 0.56
N VAL A 121 1.28 13.17 1.26
CA VAL A 121 2.67 12.82 1.56
C VAL A 121 2.98 11.53 0.82
N SER A 122 4.10 11.48 0.12
CA SER A 122 4.61 10.26 -0.49
C SER A 122 5.72 9.69 0.40
N VAL A 123 5.60 8.42 0.75
CA VAL A 123 6.62 7.69 1.47
C VAL A 123 7.19 6.63 0.54
N VAL A 124 8.46 6.74 0.22
CA VAL A 124 9.20 5.72 -0.54
C VAL A 124 9.86 4.81 0.48
N LEU A 125 9.50 3.53 0.43
CA LEU A 125 10.08 2.50 1.29
C LEU A 125 11.14 1.76 0.48
N GLU A 126 12.35 1.76 0.99
CA GLU A 126 13.50 1.05 0.44
C GLU A 126 14.09 0.17 1.52
N GLY A 127 14.92 -0.79 1.14
CA GLY A 127 15.59 -1.58 2.13
C GLY A 127 16.74 -2.39 1.56
N HIS A 128 17.74 -2.57 2.41
CA HIS A 128 18.93 -3.35 2.08
C HIS A 128 18.96 -4.62 2.91
N THR A 129 19.01 -5.76 2.23
CA THR A 129 19.23 -7.05 2.89
C THR A 129 20.70 -7.19 3.22
N ARG A 130 20.98 -7.58 4.45
CA ARG A 130 22.32 -7.93 4.90
C ARG A 130 22.46 -9.45 4.90
N TRP A 131 23.47 -9.93 4.22
CA TRP A 131 23.77 -11.34 4.11
C TRP A 131 25.06 -11.65 4.87
N THR A 132 25.14 -12.83 5.48
CA THR A 132 26.36 -13.43 6.03
C THR A 132 26.72 -14.69 5.26
N GLY A 133 28.00 -15.09 5.29
CA GLY A 133 28.54 -16.23 4.56
C GLY A 133 29.34 -15.81 3.33
N GLU A 134 30.49 -16.48 3.14
CA GLU A 134 31.47 -16.13 2.10
C GLU A 134 31.14 -16.73 0.73
N SER A 135 30.29 -17.77 0.67
CA SER A 135 29.93 -18.47 -0.57
C SER A 135 28.40 -18.39 -0.80
N ALA A 136 27.97 -18.58 -2.04
CA ALA A 136 26.55 -18.61 -2.39
C ALA A 136 25.77 -19.68 -1.62
N GLN A 137 26.43 -20.80 -1.28
CA GLN A 137 25.82 -21.92 -0.53
C GLN A 137 25.77 -21.68 0.98
N SER A 138 26.64 -20.82 1.52
CA SER A 138 26.69 -20.46 2.95
C SER A 138 25.96 -19.15 3.25
N ARG A 139 25.44 -18.46 2.23
CA ARG A 139 24.71 -17.20 2.41
C ARG A 139 23.45 -17.41 3.22
N ARG A 140 23.34 -16.63 4.31
CA ARG A 140 22.14 -16.55 5.15
C ARG A 140 21.72 -15.10 5.29
N LEU A 141 20.42 -14.86 5.29
CA LEU A 141 19.90 -13.53 5.58
C LEU A 141 20.18 -13.19 7.05
N ALA A 142 21.03 -12.21 7.27
CA ALA A 142 21.41 -11.76 8.62
C ALA A 142 20.52 -10.63 9.13
N GLY A 143 19.80 -9.95 8.25
CA GLY A 143 18.90 -8.87 8.63
C GLY A 143 18.47 -8.02 7.45
N PHE A 144 17.60 -7.09 7.76
CA PHE A 144 17.06 -6.11 6.83
C PHE A 144 17.18 -4.73 7.45
N THR A 145 17.72 -3.78 6.70
CA THR A 145 17.79 -2.38 7.13
C THR A 145 16.78 -1.58 6.32
N PRO A 146 15.62 -1.22 6.90
CA PRO A 146 14.65 -0.40 6.21
C PRO A 146 15.16 1.04 6.10
N ALA A 147 14.90 1.67 4.97
CA ALA A 147 15.08 3.09 4.76
C ALA A 147 13.79 3.65 4.14
N TRP A 148 13.40 4.84 4.54
CA TRP A 148 12.27 5.52 3.93
C TRP A 148 12.58 6.99 3.68
N THR A 149 12.07 7.46 2.57
CA THR A 149 12.14 8.86 2.19
C THR A 149 10.73 9.44 2.14
N ILE A 150 10.52 10.51 2.89
CA ILE A 150 9.25 11.23 2.92
C ILE A 150 9.36 12.42 1.98
N ARG A 151 8.41 12.56 1.07
CA ARG A 151 8.28 13.69 0.16
C ARG A 151 6.92 14.31 0.30
N SER A 152 6.87 15.59 0.65
CA SER A 152 5.63 16.37 0.64
C SER A 152 5.50 17.17 -0.65
N ALA A 153 4.28 17.59 -0.98
CA ALA A 153 4.03 18.46 -2.14
C ALA A 153 4.71 19.84 -2.00
N THR A 154 5.03 20.26 -0.78
CA THR A 154 5.73 21.52 -0.48
C THR A 154 7.24 21.46 -0.62
N GLY A 155 7.79 20.34 -1.10
CA GLY A 155 9.21 20.18 -1.40
C GLY A 155 10.10 19.85 -0.20
N LEU A 156 9.56 19.73 1.00
CA LEU A 156 10.31 19.23 2.16
C LEU A 156 10.57 17.74 1.99
N SER A 157 11.81 17.36 1.86
CA SER A 157 12.26 15.97 1.81
C SER A 157 13.02 15.66 3.10
N SER A 158 12.58 14.65 3.85
CA SER A 158 13.33 14.10 4.96
C SER A 158 13.56 12.61 4.75
N SER A 159 14.81 12.17 4.90
CA SER A 159 15.15 10.75 4.91
C SER A 159 15.33 10.30 6.35
N VAL A 160 14.67 9.21 6.72
CA VAL A 160 14.81 8.58 8.02
C VAL A 160 15.33 7.16 7.81
N HIS A 161 16.39 6.81 8.51
CA HIS A 161 16.88 5.44 8.56
C HIS A 161 16.25 4.75 9.76
N GLY A 162 15.51 3.69 9.53
CA GLY A 162 14.85 2.92 10.59
C GLY A 162 15.85 2.12 11.44
N ALA A 163 15.46 1.82 12.67
CA ALA A 163 16.21 0.91 13.52
C ALA A 163 16.26 -0.50 12.88
N MET A 164 17.39 -1.19 13.07
CA MET A 164 17.61 -2.55 12.56
C MET A 164 16.54 -3.50 13.11
N ALA A 165 15.81 -4.16 12.22
CA ALA A 165 15.08 -5.36 12.58
C ALA A 165 16.07 -6.53 12.53
N GLU A 166 16.39 -7.10 13.69
CA GLU A 166 17.16 -8.35 13.77
C GLU A 166 16.20 -9.51 13.48
N ALA A 167 16.59 -10.36 12.52
CA ALA A 167 15.90 -11.61 12.31
C ALA A 167 16.22 -12.54 13.51
N HIS A 168 15.23 -12.77 14.37
CA HIS A 168 15.30 -13.84 15.35
C HIS A 168 15.10 -15.16 14.60
N GLY A 169 16.17 -15.96 14.59
CA GLY A 169 16.17 -17.31 14.06
C GLY A 169 15.60 -18.32 15.06
#